data_c924de9db5527c64edd1211ab6236b14
#
_entry.id   c924de9db5527c64edd1211ab6236b14
#
_cell.length_a   1.000
_cell.length_b   1.000
_cell.length_c   1.000
_cell.angle_alpha   90.00
_cell.angle_beta   90.00
_cell.angle_gamma   90.00
#
_symmetry.space_group_name_H-M   'P 1'
#
loop_
_entity.id
_entity.type
_entity.pdbx_description
1 polymer ?
#
loop_
_entity_poly.entity_id
_entity_poly.type
_entity_poly.pdbx_seq_one_letter_code
_entity_poly.pdbx_strand_id
1 'polypeptide(L)'
;MPARKTAGSVGYDIAACLSEDTVIPPGETRMIGSGVAIALDPGYAAFIYARSGLGIKHGVVPANCVGVVDSDYRGEIIVGLKNTSNEQFTVCDGDRVAQMVIAKCEIPELVLSGDLDETPRGGGGFGSTGND
;
A
#
# COMPACT_ATOMS: atom_id res chain seq x y z
N MET A 1 -5.74 14.06 -9.62
CA MET A 1 -4.72 14.42 -8.61
C MET A 1 -5.10 13.81 -7.26
N PRO A 2 -4.17 13.12 -6.57
CA PRO A 2 -4.39 12.63 -5.22
C PRO A 2 -4.75 13.77 -4.27
N ALA A 3 -5.75 13.57 -3.42
CA ALA A 3 -6.24 14.62 -2.54
C ALA A 3 -6.54 14.07 -1.14
N ARG A 4 -6.32 14.89 -0.13
CA ARG A 4 -6.74 14.62 1.25
C ARG A 4 -8.18 15.08 1.45
N LYS A 5 -8.96 14.31 2.15
CA LYS A 5 -10.39 14.62 2.38
C LYS A 5 -10.59 15.75 3.38
N THR A 6 -9.71 15.85 4.39
CA THR A 6 -9.75 16.88 5.43
C THR A 6 -8.34 17.40 5.72
N ALA A 7 -8.23 18.52 6.43
CA ALA A 7 -6.93 19.07 6.84
C ALA A 7 -6.14 18.10 7.75
N GLY A 8 -6.82 17.30 8.56
CA GLY A 8 -6.20 16.30 9.45
C GLY A 8 -5.96 14.94 8.80
N SER A 9 -6.41 14.70 7.55
CA SER A 9 -6.12 13.46 6.85
C SER A 9 -4.65 13.37 6.52
N VAL A 10 -4.01 12.22 6.78
CA VAL A 10 -2.62 11.94 6.36
C VAL A 10 -2.58 11.21 5.01
N GLY A 11 -3.63 10.47 4.67
CA GLY A 11 -3.74 9.73 3.41
C GLY A 11 -4.27 10.59 2.26
N TYR A 12 -3.64 10.43 1.11
CA TYR A 12 -4.11 10.96 -0.16
C TYR A 12 -4.85 9.87 -0.91
N ASP A 13 -6.11 10.10 -1.27
CA ASP A 13 -6.86 9.14 -2.09
C ASP A 13 -6.19 9.00 -3.47
N ILE A 14 -5.97 7.76 -3.90
CA ILE A 14 -5.54 7.38 -5.24
C ILE A 14 -6.76 6.90 -6.00
N ALA A 15 -7.05 7.56 -7.11
CA ALA A 15 -8.15 7.20 -7.99
C ALA A 15 -7.64 6.37 -9.19
N ALA A 16 -8.48 5.48 -9.68
CA ALA A 16 -8.27 4.78 -10.94
C ALA A 16 -8.28 5.79 -12.10
N CYS A 17 -7.40 5.56 -13.07
CA CYS A 17 -7.35 6.27 -14.34
C CYS A 17 -7.45 5.23 -15.46
N LEU A 18 -8.65 5.00 -15.96
CA LEU A 18 -8.97 3.89 -16.85
C LEU A 18 -9.65 4.41 -18.11
N SER A 19 -9.38 3.77 -19.25
CA SER A 19 -10.12 4.01 -20.50
C SER A 19 -11.43 3.23 -20.58
N GLU A 20 -11.52 2.16 -19.80
CA GLU A 20 -12.71 1.29 -19.70
C GLU A 20 -12.77 0.65 -18.31
N ASP A 21 -13.98 0.28 -17.89
CA ASP A 21 -14.19 -0.38 -16.61
C ASP A 21 -13.42 -1.70 -16.51
N THR A 22 -12.82 -1.95 -15.35
CA THR A 22 -12.03 -3.16 -15.11
C THR A 22 -12.75 -4.07 -14.12
N VAL A 23 -13.14 -5.26 -14.57
CA VAL A 23 -13.75 -6.29 -13.72
C VAL A 23 -12.66 -7.12 -13.02
N ILE A 24 -12.81 -7.29 -11.71
CA ILE A 24 -11.96 -8.14 -10.87
C ILE A 24 -12.81 -9.33 -10.37
N PRO A 25 -12.72 -10.51 -10.99
CA PRO A 25 -13.40 -11.71 -10.50
C PRO A 25 -12.95 -12.12 -9.11
N PRO A 26 -13.73 -12.97 -8.39
CA PRO A 26 -13.32 -13.55 -7.12
C PRO A 26 -11.94 -14.22 -7.18
N GLY A 27 -11.07 -13.93 -6.24
CA GLY A 27 -9.71 -14.48 -6.14
C GLY A 27 -8.69 -13.88 -7.13
N GLU A 28 -9.12 -13.11 -8.11
CA GLU A 28 -8.26 -12.54 -9.14
C GLU A 28 -7.61 -11.22 -8.70
N THR A 29 -6.55 -10.86 -9.41
CA THR A 29 -5.84 -9.57 -9.26
C THR A 29 -5.86 -8.83 -10.59
N ARG A 30 -6.08 -7.52 -10.55
CA ARG A 30 -5.96 -6.62 -11.72
C ARG A 30 -5.08 -5.44 -11.36
N MET A 31 -4.28 -5.03 -12.33
CA MET A 31 -3.41 -3.85 -12.22
C MET A 31 -4.21 -2.62 -12.61
N ILE A 32 -4.36 -1.68 -11.68
CA ILE A 32 -5.13 -0.46 -11.87
C ILE A 32 -4.19 0.74 -11.94
N GLY A 33 -4.13 1.38 -13.09
CA GLY A 33 -3.38 2.61 -13.29
C GLY A 33 -4.03 3.79 -12.55
N SER A 34 -3.22 4.72 -12.07
CA SER A 34 -3.68 5.94 -11.41
C SER A 34 -3.48 7.21 -12.22
N GLY A 35 -2.72 7.13 -13.33
CA GLY A 35 -2.30 8.30 -14.11
C GLY A 35 -1.39 9.25 -13.34
N VAL A 36 -0.81 8.82 -12.20
CA VAL A 36 -0.01 9.66 -11.30
C VAL A 36 1.38 9.11 -11.14
N ALA A 37 2.39 9.97 -11.34
CA ALA A 37 3.76 9.78 -10.91
C ALA A 37 4.11 10.85 -9.87
N ILE A 38 5.01 10.52 -8.95
CA ILE A 38 5.47 11.42 -7.89
C ILE A 38 6.98 11.55 -7.86
N ALA A 39 7.47 12.62 -7.27
CA ALA A 39 8.86 12.80 -6.89
C ALA A 39 8.91 13.18 -5.42
N LEU A 40 9.72 12.48 -4.64
CA LEU A 40 9.92 12.72 -3.21
C LEU A 40 11.37 13.11 -2.96
N ASP A 41 11.58 13.88 -1.89
CA ASP A 41 12.94 14.16 -1.41
C ASP A 41 13.57 12.87 -0.83
N PRO A 42 14.90 12.72 -0.90
CA PRO A 42 15.61 11.63 -0.20
C PRO A 42 15.24 11.57 1.29
N GLY A 43 15.07 10.36 1.82
CA GLY A 43 14.62 10.14 3.20
C GLY A 43 13.10 10.13 3.37
N TYR A 44 12.34 10.16 2.28
CA TYR A 44 10.89 9.92 2.27
C TYR A 44 10.54 8.74 1.38
N ALA A 45 9.45 8.08 1.72
CA ALA A 45 8.80 7.10 0.87
C ALA A 45 7.28 7.31 0.87
N ALA A 46 6.61 6.88 -0.18
CA ALA A 46 5.16 6.81 -0.19
C ALA A 46 4.70 5.37 -0.01
N PHE A 47 3.73 5.18 0.90
CA PHE A 47 3.13 3.89 1.21
C PHE A 47 1.71 3.84 0.67
N ILE A 48 1.42 2.82 -0.12
CA ILE A 48 0.11 2.63 -0.75
C ILE A 48 -0.66 1.59 0.05
N TYR A 49 -1.73 2.03 0.70
CA TYR A 49 -2.57 1.23 1.59
C TYR A 49 -3.95 0.98 0.99
N ALA A 50 -4.59 -0.07 1.50
CA ALA A 50 -6.01 -0.29 1.27
C ALA A 50 -6.84 0.88 1.83
N ARG A 51 -7.99 1.13 1.20
CA ARG A 51 -9.04 1.99 1.77
C ARG A 51 -10.04 1.12 2.54
N SER A 52 -10.37 1.55 3.75
CA SER A 52 -11.29 0.82 4.63
C SER A 52 -12.63 0.51 3.96
N GLY A 53 -13.20 1.48 3.24
CA GLY A 53 -14.47 1.27 2.54
C GLY A 53 -14.41 0.20 1.47
N LEU A 54 -13.30 0.12 0.71
CA LEU A 54 -13.13 -0.87 -0.34
C LEU A 54 -12.75 -2.24 0.25
N GLY A 55 -11.78 -2.27 1.15
CA GLY A 55 -11.31 -3.51 1.76
C GLY A 55 -12.34 -4.20 2.64
N ILE A 56 -12.99 -3.44 3.54
CA ILE A 56 -13.92 -4.04 4.51
C ILE A 56 -15.27 -4.39 3.89
N LYS A 57 -15.81 -3.53 2.99
CA LYS A 57 -17.16 -3.75 2.43
C LYS A 57 -17.16 -4.68 1.22
N HIS A 58 -16.09 -4.63 0.41
CA HIS A 58 -16.05 -5.33 -0.87
C HIS A 58 -14.94 -6.40 -0.96
N GLY A 59 -14.09 -6.50 0.07
CA GLY A 59 -12.98 -7.45 0.05
C GLY A 59 -11.93 -7.16 -1.02
N VAL A 60 -11.85 -5.92 -1.52
CA VAL A 60 -10.88 -5.53 -2.55
C VAL A 60 -9.74 -4.75 -1.92
N VAL A 61 -8.52 -5.28 -2.02
CA VAL A 61 -7.34 -4.78 -1.31
C VAL A 61 -6.11 -4.79 -2.22
N PRO A 62 -5.07 -4.00 -1.93
CA PRO A 62 -3.79 -4.14 -2.61
C PRO A 62 -3.22 -5.55 -2.42
N ALA A 63 -2.84 -6.20 -3.52
CA ALA A 63 -2.37 -7.59 -3.53
C ALA A 63 -1.05 -7.79 -2.77
N ASN A 64 -0.23 -6.75 -2.68
CA ASN A 64 1.03 -6.72 -1.94
C ASN A 64 0.89 -6.22 -0.48
N CYS A 65 -0.33 -6.12 0.04
CA CYS A 65 -0.68 -5.56 1.35
C CYS A 65 -0.36 -4.08 1.48
N VAL A 66 0.91 -3.68 1.31
CA VAL A 66 1.39 -2.29 1.29
C VAL A 66 2.35 -2.13 0.13
N GLY A 67 2.07 -1.20 -0.77
CA GLY A 67 3.00 -0.78 -1.79
C GLY A 67 4.02 0.21 -1.21
N VAL A 68 5.29 0.08 -1.59
CA VAL A 68 6.33 1.05 -1.26
C VAL A 68 6.78 1.72 -2.54
N VAL A 69 6.76 3.05 -2.54
CA VAL A 69 7.22 3.90 -3.64
C VAL A 69 8.42 4.69 -3.14
N ASP A 70 9.58 4.36 -3.67
CA ASP A 70 10.85 4.97 -3.30
C ASP A 70 10.95 6.43 -3.77
N SER A 71 11.81 7.21 -3.13
CA SER A 71 11.97 8.63 -3.45
C SER A 71 12.47 8.89 -4.86
N ASP A 72 13.21 7.96 -5.45
CA ASP A 72 13.77 8.02 -6.80
C ASP A 72 12.93 7.33 -7.89
N TYR A 73 11.79 6.71 -7.52
CA TYR A 73 10.85 6.17 -8.49
C TYR A 73 10.16 7.30 -9.27
N ARG A 74 10.09 7.16 -10.60
CA ARG A 74 9.48 8.15 -11.50
C ARG A 74 8.39 7.56 -12.39
N GLY A 75 8.10 6.27 -12.23
CA GLY A 75 7.02 5.62 -12.96
C GLY A 75 5.64 5.98 -12.41
N GLU A 76 4.61 5.56 -13.12
CA GLU A 76 3.23 5.66 -12.67
C GLU A 76 2.99 4.77 -11.44
N ILE A 77 2.22 5.28 -10.49
CA ILE A 77 1.71 4.48 -9.38
C ILE A 77 0.59 3.57 -9.91
N ILE A 78 0.89 2.28 -10.01
CA ILE A 78 -0.07 1.25 -10.42
C ILE A 78 -0.40 0.40 -9.20
N VAL A 79 -1.67 0.20 -8.93
CA VAL A 79 -2.15 -0.57 -7.77
C VAL A 79 -2.66 -1.93 -8.23
N GLY A 80 -1.99 -3.01 -7.84
CA GLY A 80 -2.50 -4.36 -8.02
C GLY A 80 -3.62 -4.63 -7.02
N LEU A 81 -4.88 -4.60 -7.45
CA LEU A 81 -6.03 -4.89 -6.60
C LEU A 81 -6.43 -6.35 -6.68
N LYS A 82 -6.49 -7.00 -5.52
CA LYS A 82 -7.00 -8.37 -5.35
C LYS A 82 -8.41 -8.34 -4.80
N ASN A 83 -9.30 -9.10 -5.43
CA ASN A 83 -10.63 -9.35 -4.91
C ASN A 83 -10.61 -10.61 -4.03
N THR A 84 -10.80 -10.45 -2.73
CA THR A 84 -10.84 -11.54 -1.74
C THR A 84 -12.28 -11.97 -1.41
N SER A 85 -13.28 -11.36 -2.03
CA SER A 85 -14.69 -11.69 -1.87
C SER A 85 -15.14 -12.83 -2.81
N ASN A 86 -16.38 -13.26 -2.68
CA ASN A 86 -17.00 -14.27 -3.54
C ASN A 86 -17.80 -13.67 -4.72
N GLU A 87 -17.82 -12.34 -4.83
CA GLU A 87 -18.54 -11.62 -5.89
C GLU A 87 -17.54 -10.84 -6.75
N GLN A 88 -17.84 -10.71 -8.04
CA GLN A 88 -17.03 -9.85 -8.90
C GLN A 88 -17.14 -8.39 -8.46
N PHE A 89 -16.05 -7.65 -8.59
CA PHE A 89 -15.99 -6.23 -8.34
C PHE A 89 -15.59 -5.50 -9.61
N THR A 90 -16.28 -4.40 -9.93
CA THR A 90 -15.95 -3.55 -11.08
C THR A 90 -15.34 -2.25 -10.59
N VAL A 91 -14.16 -1.91 -11.10
CA VAL A 91 -13.49 -0.62 -10.90
C VAL A 91 -13.81 0.25 -12.12
N CYS A 92 -14.42 1.41 -11.87
CA CYS A 92 -14.69 2.42 -12.89
C CYS A 92 -13.62 3.53 -12.85
N ASP A 93 -13.51 4.28 -13.96
CA ASP A 93 -12.64 5.46 -13.97
C ASP A 93 -13.00 6.45 -12.86
N GLY A 94 -12.00 6.99 -12.17
CA GLY A 94 -12.19 7.91 -11.05
C GLY A 94 -12.51 7.25 -9.71
N ASP A 95 -12.74 5.94 -9.64
CA ASP A 95 -12.93 5.23 -8.38
C ASP A 95 -11.69 5.34 -7.48
N ARG A 96 -11.91 5.65 -6.20
CA ARG A 96 -10.81 5.73 -5.22
C ARG A 96 -10.43 4.32 -4.78
N VAL A 97 -9.32 3.81 -5.30
CA VAL A 97 -8.90 2.41 -5.19
C VAL A 97 -7.88 2.14 -4.09
N ALA A 98 -7.13 3.15 -3.68
CA ALA A 98 -6.13 3.06 -2.63
C ALA A 98 -5.99 4.41 -1.91
N GLN A 99 -5.14 4.45 -0.88
CA GLN A 99 -4.69 5.69 -0.26
C GLN A 99 -3.17 5.68 -0.12
N MET A 100 -2.55 6.83 -0.34
CA MET A 100 -1.11 7.04 -0.22
C MET A 100 -0.78 7.84 1.02
N VAL A 101 0.17 7.36 1.81
CA VAL A 101 0.75 8.09 2.95
C VAL A 101 2.22 8.33 2.66
N ILE A 102 2.67 9.58 2.78
CA ILE A 102 4.09 9.93 2.65
C ILE A 102 4.68 10.00 4.05
N ALA A 103 5.77 9.26 4.29
CA ALA A 103 6.44 9.24 5.58
C ALA A 103 7.95 9.41 5.42
N LYS A 104 8.57 9.98 6.46
CA LYS A 104 10.01 10.00 6.59
C LYS A 104 10.52 8.60 6.94
N CYS A 105 11.57 8.15 6.25
CA CYS A 105 12.17 6.84 6.42
C CYS A 105 13.66 7.02 6.71
N GLU A 106 14.14 6.35 7.75
CA GLU A 106 15.58 6.20 7.98
C GLU A 106 16.13 5.15 7.00
N ILE A 107 17.30 5.43 6.44
CA ILE A 107 17.98 4.54 5.47
C ILE A 107 19.37 4.22 6.08
N PRO A 108 19.42 3.38 7.14
CA PRO A 108 20.68 3.01 7.75
C PRO A 108 21.52 2.13 6.82
N GLU A 109 22.84 2.24 6.94
CA GLU A 109 23.74 1.29 6.32
C GLU A 109 23.62 -0.07 7.04
N LEU A 110 23.45 -1.14 6.26
CA LEU A 110 23.41 -2.51 6.79
C LEU A 110 24.83 -3.08 6.82
N VAL A 111 25.27 -3.51 8.02
CA VAL A 111 26.59 -4.09 8.23
C VAL A 111 26.46 -5.57 8.53
N LEU A 112 27.20 -6.41 7.78
CA LEU A 112 27.27 -7.84 8.08
C LEU A 112 28.04 -8.07 9.37
N SER A 113 27.42 -8.77 10.33
CA SER A 113 28.03 -9.16 11.60
C SER A 113 27.98 -10.68 11.78
N GLY A 114 29.02 -11.26 12.37
CA GLY A 114 29.04 -12.69 12.74
C GLY A 114 28.16 -12.98 13.96
N ASP A 115 28.02 -12.01 14.86
CA ASP A 115 27.23 -12.13 16.09
C ASP A 115 26.42 -10.84 16.30
N LEU A 116 25.31 -10.95 17.00
CA LEU A 116 24.50 -9.83 17.50
C LEU A 116 24.60 -9.82 19.03
N ASP A 117 24.46 -8.64 19.61
CA ASP A 117 24.41 -8.46 21.04
C ASP A 117 23.24 -9.22 21.68
N GLU A 118 23.42 -9.66 22.90
CA GLU A 118 22.39 -10.33 23.67
C GLU A 118 21.34 -9.32 24.16
N THR A 119 20.08 -9.70 24.09
CA THR A 119 18.96 -8.92 24.62
C THR A 119 18.06 -9.80 25.49
N PRO A 120 17.28 -9.23 26.44
CA PRO A 120 16.34 -10.00 27.25
C PRO A 120 15.31 -10.78 26.43
N ARG A 121 14.98 -10.34 25.22
CA ARG A 121 14.09 -11.04 24.29
C ARG A 121 14.80 -12.14 23.52
N GLY A 122 16.10 -12.00 23.25
CA GLY A 122 16.86 -12.93 22.40
C GLY A 122 16.16 -13.22 21.08
N GLY A 123 16.12 -14.49 20.69
CA GLY A 123 15.45 -14.97 19.48
C GLY A 123 13.92 -15.20 19.62
N GLY A 124 13.29 -14.78 20.72
CA GLY A 124 11.87 -14.99 20.98
C GLY A 124 10.95 -14.27 19.98
N GLY A 125 10.08 -15.01 19.31
CA GLY A 125 9.09 -14.52 18.33
C GLY A 125 7.84 -15.38 18.33
N PHE A 126 6.90 -15.08 17.45
CA PHE A 126 5.67 -15.88 17.20
C PHE A 126 4.87 -16.23 18.46
N GLY A 127 4.67 -15.25 19.35
CA GLY A 127 3.91 -15.45 20.60
C GLY A 127 4.71 -16.03 21.77
N SER A 128 6.05 -16.00 21.72
CA SER A 128 6.91 -16.46 22.82
C SER A 128 6.70 -15.71 24.14
N THR A 129 5.98 -14.58 24.14
CA THR A 129 5.62 -13.79 25.33
C THR A 129 4.30 -14.19 25.98
N GLY A 130 3.63 -15.24 25.48
CA GLY A 130 2.33 -15.71 26.00
C GLY A 130 1.13 -14.98 25.42
N ASN A 131 -0.06 -15.52 25.72
CA ASN A 131 -1.38 -14.95 25.36
C ASN A 131 -2.07 -14.39 26.63
N ASP A 132 -1.35 -13.71 27.51
CA ASP A 132 -1.95 -13.12 28.71
C ASP A 132 -2.50 -11.72 28.45
#